data_8610bc996f70859ccdfeb9ae1d0a8721
#
_entry.id   8610bc996f70859ccdfeb9ae1d0a8721
#
_cell.length_a   1.000
_cell.length_b   1.000
_cell.length_c   1.000
_cell.angle_alpha   90.00
_cell.angle_beta   90.00
_cell.angle_gamma   90.00
#
_symmetry.space_group_name_H-M   'P 1'
#
loop_
_entity.id
_entity.type
_entity.pdbx_description
1 polymer ?
#
loop_
_entity_poly.entity_id
_entity_poly.type
_entity_poly.pdbx_seq_one_letter_code
_entity_poly.pdbx_strand_id
1 'polypeptide(L)'
;MNYARLALASLAGVVAYFVYGFAMFAALPAMKTEFLKYPNVYRPEKEMMKVMPFGMIAILVGIIVAAVLYAKINPAGGTIASGASLGTLIGLFVVCVFVIHNYINLNIGITLTVYQAVAYFLQWVIVCAAIGLVYKPPITTP
;
A
#
# COMPACT_ATOMS: atom_id res chain seq x y z
N MET A 1 -22.98 -5.35 -3.60
CA MET A 1 -21.52 -5.58 -3.62
C MET A 1 -21.28 -7.07 -3.89
N ASN A 2 -20.42 -7.42 -4.84
CA ASN A 2 -20.10 -8.81 -5.14
C ASN A 2 -18.91 -9.25 -4.28
N TYR A 3 -19.16 -10.08 -3.26
CA TYR A 3 -18.14 -10.49 -2.29
C TYR A 3 -17.03 -11.35 -2.89
N ALA A 4 -17.34 -12.22 -3.87
CA ALA A 4 -16.33 -13.05 -4.53
C ALA A 4 -15.34 -12.17 -5.32
N ARG A 5 -15.83 -11.16 -6.02
CA ARG A 5 -14.99 -10.18 -6.73
C ARG A 5 -14.21 -9.29 -5.78
N LEU A 6 -14.82 -8.92 -4.65
CA LEU A 6 -14.12 -8.17 -3.60
C LEU A 6 -12.94 -8.98 -3.06
N ALA A 7 -13.13 -10.27 -2.79
CA ALA A 7 -12.05 -11.15 -2.33
C ALA A 7 -10.93 -11.27 -3.37
N LEU A 8 -11.27 -11.45 -4.65
CA LEU A 8 -10.29 -11.51 -5.74
C LEU A 8 -9.53 -10.18 -5.92
N ALA A 9 -10.24 -9.07 -5.85
CA ALA A 9 -9.64 -7.73 -5.94
C ALA A 9 -8.71 -7.45 -4.74
N SER A 10 -9.11 -7.87 -3.52
CA SER A 10 -8.25 -7.79 -2.34
C SER A 10 -6.99 -8.64 -2.51
N LEU A 11 -7.12 -9.86 -3.04
CA LEU A 11 -5.98 -10.73 -3.31
C LEU A 11 -5.03 -10.10 -4.33
N ALA A 12 -5.57 -9.53 -5.42
CA ALA A 12 -4.76 -8.80 -6.40
C ALA A 12 -4.02 -7.61 -5.77
N GLY A 13 -4.69 -6.86 -4.89
CA GLY A 13 -4.07 -5.78 -4.13
C GLY A 13 -2.95 -6.27 -3.22
N VAL A 14 -3.12 -7.40 -2.53
CA VAL A 14 -2.08 -8.03 -1.69
C VAL A 14 -0.88 -8.44 -2.53
N VAL A 15 -1.11 -9.11 -3.65
CA VAL A 15 -0.01 -9.50 -4.57
C VAL A 15 0.73 -8.26 -5.07
N ALA A 16 0.00 -7.24 -5.52
CA ALA A 16 0.61 -5.98 -5.99
C ALA A 16 1.43 -5.29 -4.88
N TYR A 17 0.94 -5.30 -3.64
CA TYR A 17 1.63 -4.73 -2.48
C TYR A 17 2.99 -5.40 -2.25
N PHE A 18 3.01 -6.74 -2.19
CA PHE A 18 4.26 -7.46 -1.92
C PHE A 18 5.23 -7.44 -3.10
N VAL A 19 4.73 -7.57 -4.34
CA VAL A 19 5.58 -7.49 -5.54
C VAL A 19 6.25 -6.12 -5.62
N TYR A 20 5.49 -5.05 -5.44
CA TYR A 20 6.04 -3.69 -5.44
C TYR A 20 7.01 -3.48 -4.28
N GLY A 21 6.65 -3.87 -3.05
CA GLY A 21 7.51 -3.72 -1.88
C GLY A 21 8.83 -4.45 -2.05
N PHE A 22 8.80 -5.69 -2.53
CA PHE A 22 10.01 -6.46 -2.82
C PHE A 22 10.86 -5.82 -3.92
N ALA A 23 10.24 -5.39 -5.02
CA ALA A 23 10.93 -4.71 -6.11
C ALA A 23 11.60 -3.40 -5.64
N MET A 24 10.94 -2.61 -4.81
CA MET A 24 11.49 -1.38 -4.25
C MET A 24 12.68 -1.64 -3.33
N PHE A 25 12.62 -2.66 -2.47
CA PHE A 25 13.76 -3.03 -1.62
C PHE A 25 14.95 -3.59 -2.42
N ALA A 26 14.68 -4.36 -3.49
CA ALA A 26 15.71 -4.91 -4.35
C ALA A 26 16.32 -3.85 -5.28
N ALA A 27 15.50 -2.94 -5.82
CA ALA A 27 15.92 -1.95 -6.80
C ALA A 27 16.55 -0.68 -6.19
N LEU A 28 16.25 -0.39 -4.91
CA LEU A 28 16.74 0.82 -4.22
C LEU A 28 17.59 0.47 -2.99
N PRO A 29 18.83 0.00 -3.16
CA PRO A 29 19.75 -0.24 -2.04
C PRO A 29 19.95 1.00 -1.17
N ALA A 30 19.84 2.19 -1.77
CA ALA A 30 19.92 3.47 -1.07
C ALA A 30 18.88 3.60 0.05
N MET A 31 17.66 3.11 -0.17
CA MET A 31 16.61 3.13 0.85
C MET A 31 16.98 2.27 2.06
N LYS A 32 17.49 1.05 1.83
CA LYS A 32 17.98 0.18 2.89
C LYS A 32 19.12 0.83 3.68
N THR A 33 20.07 1.47 2.99
CA THR A 33 21.19 2.18 3.60
C THR A 33 20.71 3.34 4.47
N GLU A 34 19.68 4.07 4.02
CA GLU A 34 19.10 5.16 4.82
C GLU A 34 18.42 4.65 6.10
N PHE A 35 17.68 3.53 6.05
CA PHE A 35 17.11 2.92 7.26
C PHE A 35 18.17 2.54 8.30
N LEU A 36 19.29 2.01 7.86
CA LEU A 36 20.38 1.56 8.73
C LEU A 36 21.08 2.70 9.49
N LYS A 37 20.90 3.96 9.06
CA LYS A 37 21.42 5.14 9.77
C LYS A 37 20.69 5.42 11.09
N TYR A 38 19.54 4.83 11.31
CA TYR A 38 18.67 5.10 12.47
C TYR A 38 18.40 3.86 13.34
N PRO A 39 19.45 3.19 13.87
CA PRO A 39 19.30 1.93 14.61
C PRO A 39 18.52 2.08 15.93
N ASN A 40 18.49 3.31 16.49
CA ASN A 40 17.72 3.60 17.70
C ASN A 40 16.24 3.90 17.44
N VAL A 41 15.84 4.05 16.17
CA VAL A 41 14.46 4.34 15.76
C VAL A 41 13.78 3.07 15.24
N TYR A 42 14.49 2.29 14.46
CA TYR A 42 13.95 1.08 13.83
C TYR A 42 14.38 -0.18 14.57
N ARG A 43 13.48 -1.16 14.63
CA ARG A 43 13.77 -2.46 15.23
C ARG A 43 14.89 -3.17 14.47
N PRO A 44 15.81 -3.84 15.18
CA PRO A 44 16.75 -4.77 14.56
C PRO A 44 16.01 -5.88 13.79
N GLU A 45 16.63 -6.40 12.75
CA GLU A 45 16.01 -7.40 11.85
C GLU A 45 15.44 -8.61 12.62
N LYS A 46 16.18 -9.15 13.61
CA LYS A 46 15.73 -10.28 14.44
C LYS A 46 14.46 -9.98 15.25
N GLU A 47 14.30 -8.74 15.72
CA GLU A 47 13.11 -8.33 16.47
C GLU A 47 11.95 -8.01 15.52
N MET A 48 12.25 -7.42 14.35
CA MET A 48 11.28 -7.15 13.32
C MET A 48 10.60 -8.45 12.84
N MET A 49 11.35 -9.54 12.67
CA MET A 49 10.81 -10.85 12.30
C MET A 49 9.77 -11.37 13.29
N LYS A 50 9.91 -11.08 14.58
CA LYS A 50 8.93 -11.53 15.60
C LYS A 50 7.59 -10.81 15.50
N VAL A 51 7.59 -9.55 15.08
CA VAL A 51 6.37 -8.72 14.97
C VAL A 51 5.82 -8.66 13.55
N MET A 52 6.54 -9.19 12.56
CA MET A 52 6.16 -9.17 11.15
C MET A 52 4.75 -9.74 10.89
N PRO A 53 4.29 -10.85 11.53
CA PRO A 53 2.94 -11.36 11.31
C PRO A 53 1.86 -10.34 11.62
N PHE A 54 2.02 -9.51 12.66
CA PHE A 54 1.07 -8.44 12.99
C PHE A 54 1.03 -7.38 11.88
N GLY A 55 2.20 -7.02 11.33
CA GLY A 55 2.30 -6.10 10.20
C GLY A 55 1.60 -6.66 8.96
N MET A 56 1.77 -7.94 8.65
CA MET A 56 1.12 -8.60 7.51
C MET A 56 -0.41 -8.60 7.66
N ILE A 57 -0.93 -8.89 8.86
CA ILE A 57 -2.37 -8.82 9.14
C ILE A 57 -2.89 -7.38 8.96
N ALA A 58 -2.18 -6.38 9.48
CA ALA A 58 -2.56 -4.98 9.34
C ALA A 58 -2.60 -4.54 7.87
N ILE A 59 -1.61 -4.95 7.07
CA ILE A 59 -1.56 -4.69 5.62
C ILE A 59 -2.76 -5.34 4.92
N LEU A 60 -3.06 -6.60 5.22
CA LEU A 60 -4.19 -7.32 4.65
C LEU A 60 -5.51 -6.59 4.96
N VAL A 61 -5.73 -6.19 6.21
CA VAL A 61 -6.92 -5.42 6.62
C VAL A 61 -6.99 -4.10 5.86
N GLY A 62 -5.88 -3.35 5.76
CA GLY A 62 -5.82 -2.10 5.02
C GLY A 62 -6.19 -2.26 3.54
N ILE A 63 -5.71 -3.31 2.89
CA ILE A 63 -6.02 -3.60 1.49
C ILE A 63 -7.50 -3.99 1.32
N ILE A 64 -8.06 -4.80 2.23
CA ILE A 64 -9.48 -5.12 2.23
C ILE A 64 -10.33 -3.85 2.37
N VAL A 65 -9.96 -2.95 3.28
CA VAL A 65 -10.66 -1.65 3.43
C VAL A 65 -10.59 -0.84 2.14
N ALA A 66 -9.43 -0.75 1.50
CA ALA A 66 -9.27 -0.06 0.22
C ALA A 66 -10.15 -0.69 -0.88
N ALA A 67 -10.22 -2.02 -0.95
CA ALA A 67 -11.07 -2.74 -1.90
C ALA A 67 -12.56 -2.50 -1.62
N VAL A 68 -12.98 -2.46 -0.35
CA VAL A 68 -14.36 -2.12 0.04
C VAL A 68 -14.72 -0.69 -0.35
N LEU A 69 -13.82 0.26 -0.08
CA LEU A 69 -14.00 1.67 -0.50
C LEU A 69 -14.13 1.76 -2.02
N TYR A 70 -13.25 1.07 -2.75
CA TYR A 70 -13.31 1.02 -4.20
C TYR A 70 -14.66 0.48 -4.71
N ALA A 71 -15.13 -0.64 -4.14
CA ALA A 71 -16.39 -1.26 -4.51
C ALA A 71 -17.61 -0.37 -4.21
N LYS A 72 -17.55 0.45 -3.15
CA LYS A 72 -18.62 1.42 -2.82
C LYS A 72 -18.64 2.61 -3.78
N ILE A 73 -17.47 3.10 -4.20
CA ILE A 73 -17.36 4.24 -5.13
C ILE A 73 -17.66 3.81 -6.57
N ASN A 74 -17.37 2.56 -6.92
CA ASN A 74 -17.56 2.01 -8.25
C ASN A 74 -18.52 0.79 -8.23
N PRO A 75 -19.80 0.96 -7.88
CA PRO A 75 -20.74 -0.16 -7.71
C PRO A 75 -20.98 -0.93 -9.01
N ALA A 76 -20.91 -0.26 -10.15
CA ALA A 76 -21.03 -0.86 -11.49
C ALA A 76 -19.74 -1.52 -11.98
N GLY A 77 -18.69 -1.54 -11.14
CA GLY A 77 -17.34 -1.94 -11.51
C GLY A 77 -16.51 -0.75 -11.97
N GLY A 78 -15.21 -0.96 -12.07
CA GLY A 78 -14.30 0.14 -12.36
C GLY A 78 -13.20 -0.24 -13.35
N THR A 79 -12.23 0.63 -13.46
CA THR A 79 -11.08 0.54 -14.35
C THR A 79 -9.78 0.66 -13.56
N ILE A 80 -8.67 0.34 -14.23
CA ILE A 80 -7.32 0.63 -13.68
C ILE A 80 -7.20 2.11 -13.31
N ALA A 81 -7.71 3.01 -14.17
CA ALA A 81 -7.64 4.45 -13.95
C ALA A 81 -8.42 4.90 -12.72
N SER A 82 -9.65 4.38 -12.52
CA SER A 82 -10.42 4.69 -11.31
C SER A 82 -9.79 4.11 -10.04
N GLY A 83 -9.14 2.94 -10.15
CA GLY A 83 -8.32 2.38 -9.08
C GLY A 83 -7.11 3.27 -8.76
N ALA A 84 -6.34 3.66 -9.76
CA ALA A 84 -5.20 4.55 -9.59
C ALA A 84 -5.60 5.91 -8.97
N SER A 85 -6.76 6.46 -9.37
CA SER A 85 -7.29 7.70 -8.78
C SER A 85 -7.58 7.54 -7.29
N LEU A 86 -8.24 6.45 -6.86
CA LEU A 86 -8.41 6.16 -5.43
C LEU A 86 -7.07 5.97 -4.73
N GLY A 87 -6.14 5.24 -5.37
CA GLY A 87 -4.79 5.01 -4.85
C GLY A 87 -4.01 6.30 -4.65
N THR A 88 -4.19 7.29 -5.54
CA THR A 88 -3.60 8.62 -5.39
C THR A 88 -4.11 9.32 -4.13
N LEU A 89 -5.41 9.29 -3.87
CA LEU A 89 -5.98 9.89 -2.66
C LEU A 89 -5.49 9.19 -1.39
N ILE A 90 -5.50 7.86 -1.38
CA ILE A 90 -5.00 7.08 -0.23
C ILE A 90 -3.50 7.32 -0.05
N GLY A 91 -2.72 7.33 -1.13
CA GLY A 91 -1.29 7.59 -1.09
C GLY A 91 -0.95 8.97 -0.53
N LEU A 92 -1.66 10.01 -0.96
CA LEU A 92 -1.52 11.35 -0.40
C LEU A 92 -1.88 11.39 1.09
N PHE A 93 -2.97 10.74 1.48
CA PHE A 93 -3.36 10.62 2.88
C PHE A 93 -2.26 9.97 3.71
N VAL A 94 -1.71 8.84 3.24
CA VAL A 94 -0.62 8.12 3.93
C VAL A 94 0.64 8.98 4.02
N VAL A 95 1.01 9.69 2.96
CA VAL A 95 2.17 10.60 3.00
C VAL A 95 1.97 11.69 4.03
N CYS A 96 0.82 12.34 4.05
CA CYS A 96 0.57 13.45 4.98
C CYS A 96 0.44 12.97 6.44
N VAL A 97 -0.39 11.96 6.68
CA VAL A 97 -0.78 11.56 8.05
C VAL A 97 0.25 10.62 8.69
N PHE A 98 1.00 9.88 7.89
CA PHE A 98 1.97 8.91 8.40
C PHE A 98 3.41 9.36 8.15
N VAL A 99 3.81 9.60 6.88
CA VAL A 99 5.23 9.83 6.55
C VAL A 99 5.70 11.19 7.09
N ILE A 100 4.97 12.26 6.81
CA ILE A 100 5.35 13.61 7.29
C ILE A 100 5.21 13.68 8.82
N HIS A 101 4.17 13.06 9.38
CA HIS A 101 3.99 13.00 10.82
C HIS A 101 5.11 12.24 11.53
N ASN A 102 5.60 11.14 10.94
CA ASN A 102 6.78 10.43 11.45
C ASN A 102 8.04 11.28 11.40
N TYR A 103 8.26 12.07 10.35
CA TYR A 103 9.39 13.01 10.28
C TYR A 103 9.39 14.03 11.43
N ILE A 104 8.19 14.48 11.86
CA ILE A 104 8.06 15.42 12.98
C ILE A 104 8.33 14.73 14.32
N ASN A 105 7.88 13.48 14.49
CA ASN A 105 7.93 12.80 15.79
C ASN A 105 9.16 11.91 15.99
N LEU A 106 9.79 11.46 14.90
CA LEU A 106 10.93 10.56 14.94
C LEU A 106 12.19 11.31 14.50
N ASN A 107 13.30 10.99 15.13
CA ASN A 107 14.60 11.56 14.76
C ASN A 107 15.15 10.86 13.48
N ILE A 108 14.49 11.11 12.36
CA ILE A 108 14.87 10.63 11.02
C ILE A 108 15.17 11.80 10.08
N GLY A 109 16.07 11.59 9.12
CA GLY A 109 16.43 12.64 8.16
C GLY A 109 15.44 12.80 7.02
N ILE A 110 15.48 13.97 6.39
CA ILE A 110 14.61 14.31 5.25
C ILE A 110 14.80 13.35 4.07
N THR A 111 15.99 12.83 3.83
CA THR A 111 16.28 11.89 2.74
C THR A 111 15.45 10.61 2.88
N LEU A 112 15.44 10.01 4.08
CA LEU A 112 14.62 8.83 4.35
C LEU A 112 13.13 9.15 4.22
N THR A 113 12.70 10.30 4.71
CA THR A 113 11.32 10.77 4.63
C THR A 113 10.85 10.88 3.18
N VAL A 114 11.68 11.48 2.29
CA VAL A 114 11.35 11.58 0.86
C VAL A 114 11.28 10.21 0.20
N TYR A 115 12.21 9.30 0.51
CA TYR A 115 12.14 7.93 -0.01
C TYR A 115 10.87 7.20 0.44
N GLN A 116 10.49 7.34 1.72
CA GLN A 116 9.25 6.76 2.23
C GLN A 116 8.02 7.38 1.58
N ALA A 117 8.00 8.71 1.40
CA ALA A 117 6.87 9.40 0.77
C ALA A 117 6.62 8.91 -0.65
N VAL A 118 7.67 8.84 -1.48
CA VAL A 118 7.56 8.36 -2.86
C VAL A 118 7.18 6.88 -2.88
N ALA A 119 7.83 6.05 -2.08
CA ALA A 119 7.58 4.62 -2.05
C ALA A 119 6.14 4.30 -1.62
N TYR A 120 5.64 4.88 -0.53
CA TYR A 120 4.28 4.62 -0.05
C TYR A 120 3.21 5.22 -0.96
N PHE A 121 3.47 6.41 -1.52
CA PHE A 121 2.55 6.99 -2.49
C PHE A 121 2.35 6.06 -3.70
N LEU A 122 3.43 5.66 -4.35
CA LEU A 122 3.38 4.78 -5.51
C LEU A 122 2.80 3.40 -5.16
N GLN A 123 3.11 2.87 -3.98
CA GLN A 123 2.57 1.60 -3.52
C GLN A 123 1.04 1.59 -3.49
N TRP A 124 0.41 2.62 -2.92
CA TRP A 124 -1.04 2.72 -2.86
C TRP A 124 -1.67 2.96 -4.23
N VAL A 125 -1.02 3.72 -5.11
CA VAL A 125 -1.48 3.88 -6.50
C VAL A 125 -1.50 2.53 -7.21
N ILE A 126 -0.45 1.73 -7.10
CA ILE A 126 -0.32 0.41 -7.75
C ILE A 126 -1.29 -0.60 -7.15
N VAL A 127 -1.42 -0.65 -5.82
CA VAL A 127 -2.36 -1.55 -5.12
C VAL A 127 -3.80 -1.27 -5.55
N CYS A 128 -4.21 -0.02 -5.54
CA CYS A 128 -5.59 0.33 -5.92
C CYS A 128 -5.83 0.20 -7.42
N ALA A 129 -4.82 0.42 -8.27
CA ALA A 129 -4.90 0.12 -9.70
C ALA A 129 -5.15 -1.38 -9.95
N ALA A 130 -4.46 -2.27 -9.21
CA ALA A 130 -4.66 -3.71 -9.26
C ALA A 130 -6.07 -4.10 -8.79
N ILE A 131 -6.57 -3.47 -7.71
CA ILE A 131 -7.95 -3.64 -7.26
C ILE A 131 -8.94 -3.24 -8.37
N GLY A 132 -8.74 -2.09 -9.01
CA GLY A 132 -9.59 -1.60 -10.09
C GLY A 132 -9.56 -2.48 -11.35
N LEU A 133 -8.42 -3.11 -11.64
CA LEU A 133 -8.27 -4.06 -12.73
C LEU A 133 -9.16 -5.30 -12.54
N VAL A 134 -9.27 -5.80 -11.31
CA VAL A 134 -9.93 -7.08 -10.99
C VAL A 134 -11.40 -6.88 -10.61
N TYR A 135 -11.74 -5.79 -9.94
CA TYR A 135 -13.12 -5.49 -9.54
C TYR A 135 -13.94 -4.97 -10.73
N LYS A 136 -14.43 -5.90 -11.57
CA LYS A 136 -15.27 -5.59 -12.74
C LYS A 136 -16.76 -5.81 -12.43
N PRO A 137 -17.69 -5.16 -13.17
CA PRO A 137 -19.11 -5.39 -12.97
C PRO A 137 -19.49 -6.86 -13.23
N PRO A 138 -20.60 -7.34 -12.65
CA PRO A 138 -21.17 -8.62 -13.07
C PRO A 138 -21.48 -8.52 -14.58
N ILE A 139 -21.12 -9.56 -15.34
CA ILE A 139 -21.59 -9.69 -16.71
C ILE A 139 -23.10 -9.88 -16.58
N THR A 140 -23.88 -8.86 -16.85
CA THR A 140 -25.31 -9.01 -17.09
C THR A 140 -25.41 -9.64 -18.47
N THR A 141 -25.51 -10.98 -18.52
CA THR A 141 -26.03 -11.65 -19.71
C THR A 141 -27.46 -11.16 -19.93
N PRO A 142 -27.77 -10.67 -21.15
CA PRO A 142 -29.12 -10.23 -21.52
C PRO A 142 -30.12 -11.37 -21.44
#